data_82252acd0aa85843a48f5401cf588130
#
_entry.id   82252acd0aa85843a48f5401cf588130
#
_cell.length_a   1.000
_cell.length_b   1.000
_cell.length_c   1.000
_cell.angle_alpha   90.00
_cell.angle_beta   90.00
_cell.angle_gamma   90.00
#
_symmetry.space_group_name_H-M   'P 1'
#
loop_
_entity.id
_entity.type
_entity.pdbx_description
1 polymer ?
#
loop_
_entity_poly.entity_id
_entity_poly.type
_entity_poly.pdbx_seq_one_letter_code
_entity_poly.pdbx_strand_id
1 'polypeptide(L)'
;TSPIIDNVRATELLGTMLGGYNIEPLITLLDSDATAATAATALSKTLLMFDAFHDVVEKAKTNQHAQTVVEAWANADWFTEKPKVSDAIKVVVFKVDGETNTDDLSPAGDAWSRPDIPLHALAMLQKTMENPLETIEQLKKTGNPVAYVGDVVGTGSSRKSATNSVLWHMGDDIPNIPNKRDGGVVLGGKIAPIFFNTMEDAGA
;
A
#
# COMPACT_ATOMS: atom_id res chain seq x y z
N THR A 1 18.77 5.00 -22.20
CA THR A 1 17.51 4.55 -22.82
C THR A 1 17.40 3.02 -22.72
N SER A 2 16.27 2.53 -22.22
CA SER A 2 16.00 1.08 -22.20
C SER A 2 15.46 0.66 -23.58
N PRO A 3 15.85 -0.51 -24.10
CA PRO A 3 15.24 -1.05 -25.31
C PRO A 3 13.83 -1.63 -25.06
N ILE A 4 13.41 -1.74 -23.79
CA ILE A 4 12.17 -2.42 -23.39
C ILE A 4 11.04 -1.43 -23.11
N ILE A 5 11.36 -0.26 -22.51
CA ILE A 5 10.40 0.78 -22.17
C ILE A 5 10.91 2.14 -22.65
N ASP A 6 9.98 2.99 -23.10
CA ASP A 6 10.30 4.38 -23.44
C ASP A 6 10.47 5.27 -22.19
N ASN A 7 10.93 6.49 -22.40
CA ASN A 7 11.24 7.41 -21.31
C ASN A 7 9.97 7.87 -20.56
N VAL A 8 8.84 7.99 -21.22
CA VAL A 8 7.56 8.37 -20.60
C VAL A 8 7.12 7.26 -19.64
N ARG A 9 7.11 6.01 -20.13
CA ARG A 9 6.75 4.86 -19.32
C ARG A 9 7.71 4.67 -18.13
N ALA A 10 9.01 4.88 -18.34
CA ALA A 10 9.99 4.85 -17.26
C ALA A 10 9.72 5.92 -16.20
N THR A 11 9.31 7.13 -16.62
CA THR A 11 8.94 8.23 -15.71
C THR A 11 7.67 7.93 -14.92
N GLU A 12 6.66 7.33 -15.57
CA GLU A 12 5.46 6.85 -14.86
C GLU A 12 5.82 5.84 -13.77
N LEU A 13 6.66 4.85 -14.09
CA LEU A 13 7.12 3.84 -13.13
C LEU A 13 7.92 4.45 -11.97
N LEU A 14 8.76 5.45 -12.24
CA LEU A 14 9.42 6.23 -11.19
C LEU A 14 8.41 6.86 -10.23
N GLY A 15 7.29 7.38 -10.76
CA GLY A 15 6.21 7.96 -9.95
C GLY A 15 5.52 6.98 -9.01
N THR A 16 5.63 5.68 -9.25
CA THR A 16 5.05 4.63 -8.39
C THR A 16 6.01 4.14 -7.29
N MET A 17 7.28 4.55 -7.31
CA MET A 17 8.26 4.11 -6.31
C MET A 17 7.99 4.73 -4.95
N LEU A 18 8.21 3.95 -3.90
CA LEU A 18 8.12 4.38 -2.51
C LEU A 18 9.52 4.64 -1.93
N GLY A 19 9.61 5.51 -0.92
CA GLY A 19 10.85 5.74 -0.16
C GLY A 19 11.70 6.93 -0.59
N GLY A 20 11.24 7.74 -1.54
CA GLY A 20 11.85 9.03 -1.90
C GLY A 20 13.04 8.96 -2.87
N TYR A 21 13.55 7.79 -3.20
CA TYR A 21 14.67 7.61 -4.15
C TYR A 21 14.35 8.08 -5.57
N ASN A 22 13.08 8.23 -5.90
CA ASN A 22 12.57 8.67 -7.18
C ASN A 22 12.46 10.20 -7.31
N ILE A 23 12.53 10.95 -6.23
CA ILE A 23 12.24 12.39 -6.20
C ILE A 23 13.26 13.18 -7.01
N GLU A 24 14.56 13.02 -6.74
CA GLU A 24 15.61 13.71 -7.48
C GLU A 24 15.63 13.39 -8.98
N PRO A 25 15.51 12.11 -9.41
CA PRO A 25 15.31 11.79 -10.81
C PRO A 25 14.08 12.45 -11.44
N LEU A 26 12.94 12.50 -10.75
CA LEU A 26 11.73 13.15 -11.26
C LEU A 26 11.93 14.68 -11.42
N ILE A 27 12.59 15.34 -10.46
CA ILE A 27 12.94 16.77 -10.56
C ILE A 27 13.83 17.03 -11.78
N THR A 28 14.78 16.16 -12.05
CA THR A 28 15.66 16.26 -13.23
C THR A 28 14.86 16.11 -14.53
N LEU A 29 13.88 15.18 -14.55
CA LEU A 29 13.04 14.93 -15.73
C LEU A 29 12.06 16.06 -16.07
N LEU A 30 11.86 17.05 -15.19
CA LEU A 30 11.11 18.26 -15.47
C LEU A 30 11.77 19.14 -16.56
N ASP A 31 13.06 18.96 -16.84
CA ASP A 31 13.79 19.72 -17.85
C ASP A 31 13.71 19.11 -19.25
N SER A 32 13.09 17.96 -19.41
CA SER A 32 12.98 17.25 -20.69
C SER A 32 11.58 17.37 -21.25
N ASP A 33 11.42 17.97 -22.41
CA ASP A 33 10.12 18.14 -23.09
C ASP A 33 9.34 16.81 -23.21
N ALA A 34 10.06 15.72 -23.40
CA ALA A 34 9.43 14.38 -23.56
C ALA A 34 8.85 13.81 -22.27
N THR A 35 9.34 14.22 -21.10
CA THR A 35 9.00 13.63 -19.81
C THR A 35 8.48 14.61 -18.78
N ALA A 36 8.62 15.92 -19.02
CA ALA A 36 8.33 16.96 -18.04
C ALA A 36 6.88 16.91 -17.50
N ALA A 37 5.90 16.74 -18.38
CA ALA A 37 4.49 16.63 -17.96
C ALA A 37 4.24 15.39 -17.08
N THR A 38 4.81 14.25 -17.45
CA THR A 38 4.69 13.00 -16.69
C THR A 38 5.40 13.11 -15.33
N ALA A 39 6.60 13.70 -15.31
CA ALA A 39 7.35 13.94 -14.08
C ALA A 39 6.60 14.90 -13.14
N ALA A 40 6.00 15.97 -13.67
CA ALA A 40 5.17 16.89 -12.89
C ALA A 40 3.96 16.19 -12.28
N THR A 41 3.26 15.35 -13.05
CA THR A 41 2.14 14.55 -12.55
C THR A 41 2.57 13.61 -11.43
N ALA A 42 3.73 12.98 -11.56
CA ALA A 42 4.28 12.08 -10.53
C ALA A 42 4.63 12.86 -9.24
N LEU A 43 5.35 13.99 -9.38
CA LEU A 43 5.74 14.82 -8.23
C LEU A 43 4.54 15.45 -7.53
N SER A 44 3.50 15.87 -8.25
CA SER A 44 2.27 16.44 -7.68
C SER A 44 1.53 15.45 -6.76
N LYS A 45 1.65 14.16 -7.02
CA LYS A 45 1.04 13.09 -6.21
C LYS A 45 1.90 12.63 -5.04
N THR A 46 3.15 13.05 -4.97
CA THR A 46 4.03 12.71 -3.86
C THR A 46 3.71 13.58 -2.65
N LEU A 47 3.94 13.03 -1.45
CA LEU A 47 3.96 13.85 -0.25
C LEU A 47 5.06 14.91 -0.38
N LEU A 48 4.76 16.13 0.08
CA LEU A 48 5.74 17.20 0.14
C LEU A 48 6.95 16.75 0.95
N MET A 49 8.09 16.64 0.27
CA MET A 49 9.36 16.31 0.91
C MET A 49 10.13 17.62 1.15
N PHE A 50 10.46 17.89 2.39
CA PHE A 50 11.10 19.14 2.79
C PHE A 50 12.37 19.44 1.99
N ASP A 51 13.25 18.46 1.80
CA ASP A 51 14.50 18.64 1.06
C ASP A 51 14.27 18.95 -0.43
N ALA A 52 13.26 18.31 -1.04
CA ALA A 52 12.93 18.51 -2.45
C ALA A 52 12.14 19.79 -2.72
N PHE A 53 11.48 20.36 -1.71
CA PHE A 53 10.65 21.55 -1.86
C PHE A 53 11.43 22.72 -2.45
N HIS A 54 12.60 23.03 -1.91
CA HIS A 54 13.41 24.14 -2.37
C HIS A 54 13.89 23.97 -3.80
N ASP A 55 14.25 22.76 -4.21
CA ASP A 55 14.72 22.48 -5.57
C ASP A 55 13.59 22.67 -6.58
N VAL A 56 12.37 22.21 -6.28
CA VAL A 56 11.22 22.41 -7.16
C VAL A 56 10.79 23.88 -7.21
N VAL A 57 10.76 24.59 -6.07
CA VAL A 57 10.43 26.03 -6.03
C VAL A 57 11.44 26.87 -6.81
N GLU A 58 12.73 26.56 -6.69
CA GLU A 58 13.77 27.26 -7.46
C GLU A 58 13.60 27.02 -8.97
N LYS A 59 13.36 25.76 -9.35
CA LYS A 59 13.09 25.37 -10.73
C LYS A 59 11.80 26.02 -11.27
N ALA A 60 10.78 26.21 -10.46
CA ALA A 60 9.51 26.84 -10.83
C ALA A 60 9.65 28.31 -11.31
N LYS A 61 10.75 28.97 -11.00
CA LYS A 61 11.02 30.34 -11.49
C LYS A 61 11.10 30.42 -13.02
N THR A 62 11.50 29.33 -13.67
CA THR A 62 11.72 29.28 -15.13
C THR A 62 11.06 28.10 -15.83
N ASN A 63 10.52 27.13 -15.08
CA ASN A 63 9.95 25.91 -15.60
C ASN A 63 8.47 25.80 -15.22
N GLN A 64 7.58 25.84 -16.24
CA GLN A 64 6.12 25.79 -16.04
C GLN A 64 5.65 24.47 -15.41
N HIS A 65 6.29 23.33 -15.71
CA HIS A 65 5.94 22.04 -15.10
C HIS A 65 6.27 22.01 -13.61
N ALA A 66 7.37 22.62 -13.20
CA ALA A 66 7.69 22.80 -11.79
C ALA A 66 6.69 23.74 -11.09
N GLN A 67 6.18 24.78 -11.77
CA GLN A 67 5.10 25.62 -11.23
C GLN A 67 3.85 24.80 -10.94
N THR A 68 3.44 23.93 -11.88
CA THR A 68 2.30 23.03 -11.68
C THR A 68 2.48 22.15 -10.44
N VAL A 69 3.69 21.64 -10.18
CA VAL A 69 3.97 20.85 -8.97
C VAL A 69 3.82 21.70 -7.71
N VAL A 70 4.39 22.91 -7.68
CA VAL A 70 4.28 23.83 -6.53
C VAL A 70 2.81 24.20 -6.26
N GLU A 71 2.03 24.45 -7.30
CA GLU A 71 0.59 24.74 -7.19
C GLU A 71 -0.18 23.54 -6.61
N ALA A 72 0.09 22.34 -7.10
CA ALA A 72 -0.54 21.10 -6.57
C ALA A 72 -0.20 20.89 -5.09
N TRP A 73 1.04 21.13 -4.70
CA TRP A 73 1.44 21.03 -3.29
C TRP A 73 0.81 22.12 -2.43
N ALA A 74 0.69 23.37 -2.93
CA ALA A 74 0.06 24.47 -2.22
C ALA A 74 -1.46 24.23 -2.02
N ASN A 75 -2.10 23.60 -2.98
CA ASN A 75 -3.51 23.19 -2.90
C ASN A 75 -3.73 21.92 -2.06
N ALA A 76 -2.67 21.23 -1.68
CA ALA A 76 -2.71 19.91 -1.04
C ALA A 76 -3.47 18.85 -1.88
N ASP A 77 -3.30 18.87 -3.21
CA ASP A 77 -4.02 17.97 -4.14
C ASP A 77 -3.77 16.50 -3.79
N TRP A 78 -2.55 16.14 -3.40
CA TRP A 78 -2.19 14.80 -2.92
C TRP A 78 -3.02 14.31 -1.73
N PHE A 79 -3.64 15.24 -0.99
CA PHE A 79 -4.48 14.95 0.18
C PHE A 79 -5.97 15.08 -0.13
N THR A 80 -6.36 16.06 -0.93
CA THR A 80 -7.77 16.38 -1.23
C THR A 80 -8.33 15.59 -2.40
N GLU A 81 -7.52 15.22 -3.39
CA GLU A 81 -7.91 14.42 -4.57
C GLU A 81 -7.95 12.91 -4.29
N LYS A 82 -8.44 12.51 -3.12
CA LYS A 82 -8.62 11.09 -2.81
C LYS A 82 -9.90 10.55 -3.45
N PRO A 83 -9.88 9.29 -3.92
CA PRO A 83 -11.10 8.65 -4.39
C PRO A 83 -12.17 8.64 -3.28
N LYS A 84 -13.40 8.97 -3.65
CA LYS A 84 -14.53 8.90 -2.71
C LYS A 84 -14.73 7.46 -2.28
N VAL A 85 -14.79 7.23 -0.98
CA VAL A 85 -15.16 5.91 -0.42
C VAL A 85 -16.57 5.57 -0.87
N SER A 86 -16.78 4.34 -1.31
CA SER A 86 -18.11 3.83 -1.71
C SER A 86 -19.07 3.85 -0.53
N ASP A 87 -20.34 4.24 -0.77
CA ASP A 87 -21.38 4.25 0.25
C ASP A 87 -21.70 2.83 0.78
N ALA A 88 -21.37 1.78 0.00
CA ALA A 88 -21.50 0.39 0.39
C ALA A 88 -20.41 -0.45 -0.27
N ILE A 89 -19.86 -1.41 0.49
CA ILE A 89 -18.89 -2.39 0.01
C ILE A 89 -19.49 -3.78 0.21
N LYS A 90 -19.64 -4.54 -0.86
CA LYS A 90 -20.10 -5.93 -0.80
C LYS A 90 -18.89 -6.83 -0.61
N VAL A 91 -18.89 -7.61 0.46
CA VAL A 91 -17.80 -8.55 0.80
C VAL A 91 -18.35 -9.95 1.07
N VAL A 92 -17.48 -10.95 0.97
CA VAL A 92 -17.67 -12.26 1.58
C VAL A 92 -16.84 -12.34 2.87
N VAL A 93 -17.37 -13.01 3.86
CA VAL A 93 -16.80 -13.00 5.22
C VAL A 93 -15.93 -14.22 5.46
N PHE A 94 -14.68 -13.99 5.82
CA PHE A 94 -13.82 -14.96 6.45
C PHE A 94 -13.87 -14.73 7.96
N LYS A 95 -14.67 -15.53 8.66
CA LYS A 95 -14.88 -15.39 10.11
C LYS A 95 -13.83 -16.17 10.89
N VAL A 96 -13.24 -15.52 11.88
CA VAL A 96 -12.37 -16.12 12.90
C VAL A 96 -12.98 -15.86 14.27
N ASP A 97 -13.35 -16.92 14.97
CA ASP A 97 -13.98 -16.83 16.28
C ASP A 97 -12.95 -16.61 17.40
N GLY A 98 -13.37 -15.90 18.44
CA GLY A 98 -12.58 -15.65 19.63
C GLY A 98 -11.51 -14.57 19.45
N GLU A 99 -10.43 -14.71 20.22
CA GLU A 99 -9.30 -13.78 20.17
C GLU A 99 -8.26 -14.26 19.13
N THR A 100 -7.83 -13.34 18.27
CA THR A 100 -6.72 -13.55 17.34
C THR A 100 -5.60 -12.59 17.70
N ASN A 101 -4.47 -13.11 18.09
CA ASN A 101 -3.29 -12.32 18.38
C ASN A 101 -2.36 -12.21 17.15
N THR A 102 -1.39 -11.32 17.22
CA THR A 102 -0.46 -11.09 16.11
C THR A 102 0.45 -12.28 15.82
N ASP A 103 0.64 -13.20 16.77
CA ASP A 103 1.40 -14.42 16.54
C ASP A 103 0.59 -15.49 15.78
N ASP A 104 -0.74 -15.49 15.93
CA ASP A 104 -1.62 -16.31 15.10
C ASP A 104 -1.61 -15.87 13.64
N LEU A 105 -1.54 -14.56 13.41
CA LEU A 105 -1.51 -13.96 12.06
C LEU A 105 -0.12 -14.02 11.41
N SER A 106 0.93 -14.00 12.22
CA SER A 106 2.33 -13.97 11.77
C SER A 106 3.24 -14.62 12.81
N PRO A 107 3.32 -15.96 12.84
CA PRO A 107 4.10 -16.68 13.83
C PRO A 107 5.58 -16.34 13.79
N ALA A 108 6.16 -15.91 14.93
CA ALA A 108 7.56 -15.54 15.02
C ALA A 108 8.51 -16.69 14.63
N GLY A 109 8.14 -17.93 14.94
CA GLY A 109 8.94 -19.12 14.60
C GLY A 109 9.11 -19.37 13.11
N ASP A 110 8.22 -18.82 12.28
CA ASP A 110 8.25 -18.96 10.82
C ASP A 110 9.07 -17.87 10.10
N ALA A 111 9.49 -16.82 10.82
CA ALA A 111 10.18 -15.68 10.22
C ALA A 111 11.52 -16.03 9.57
N TRP A 112 12.24 -17.02 10.08
CA TRP A 112 13.53 -17.45 9.54
C TRP A 112 13.42 -18.21 8.22
N SER A 113 12.38 -19.02 8.07
CA SER A 113 12.14 -19.84 6.87
C SER A 113 11.29 -19.14 5.83
N ARG A 114 10.61 -18.05 6.20
CA ARG A 114 9.65 -17.32 5.39
C ARG A 114 9.90 -15.81 5.48
N PRO A 115 10.98 -15.31 4.84
CA PRO A 115 11.48 -13.95 5.10
C PRO A 115 10.70 -12.84 4.38
N ASP A 116 9.88 -13.17 3.39
CA ASP A 116 9.07 -12.20 2.65
C ASP A 116 7.57 -12.30 2.97
N ILE A 117 6.79 -11.31 2.56
CA ILE A 117 5.35 -11.24 2.85
C ILE A 117 4.60 -12.44 2.27
N PRO A 118 4.75 -12.79 0.97
CA PRO A 118 4.03 -13.93 0.38
C PRO A 118 4.27 -15.24 1.10
N LEU A 119 5.53 -15.54 1.43
CA LEU A 119 5.89 -16.78 2.11
C LEU A 119 5.43 -16.78 3.57
N HIS A 120 5.60 -15.65 4.29
CA HIS A 120 5.21 -15.56 5.69
C HIS A 120 3.68 -15.66 5.87
N ALA A 121 2.92 -15.07 4.97
CA ALA A 121 1.46 -15.12 4.97
C ALA A 121 0.91 -16.56 4.88
N LEU A 122 1.68 -17.51 4.33
CA LEU A 122 1.29 -18.92 4.31
C LEU A 122 1.22 -19.55 5.73
N ALA A 123 1.77 -18.92 6.75
CA ALA A 123 1.68 -19.37 8.13
C ALA A 123 0.45 -18.83 8.88
N MET A 124 -0.31 -17.88 8.28
CA MET A 124 -1.44 -17.24 8.92
C MET A 124 -2.50 -18.25 9.39
N LEU A 125 -2.81 -18.21 10.69
CA LEU A 125 -3.83 -19.03 11.36
C LEU A 125 -3.63 -20.56 11.28
N GLN A 126 -2.52 -21.06 10.74
CA GLN A 126 -2.29 -22.50 10.56
C GLN A 126 -2.29 -23.30 11.86
N LYS A 127 -2.06 -22.66 13.02
CA LYS A 127 -2.03 -23.32 14.34
C LYS A 127 -3.36 -23.19 15.10
N THR A 128 -4.22 -22.29 14.68
CA THR A 128 -5.43 -21.93 15.45
C THR A 128 -6.72 -22.21 14.69
N MET A 129 -6.64 -22.47 13.38
CA MET A 129 -7.79 -22.73 12.53
C MET A 129 -7.49 -23.91 11.58
N GLU A 130 -8.49 -24.71 11.30
CA GLU A 130 -8.38 -25.79 10.32
C GLU A 130 -8.52 -25.23 8.90
N ASN A 131 -7.54 -25.52 8.03
CA ASN A 131 -7.51 -25.15 6.61
C ASN A 131 -7.85 -23.66 6.32
N PRO A 132 -7.25 -22.67 7.02
CA PRO A 132 -7.63 -21.28 6.88
C PRO A 132 -7.39 -20.74 5.46
N LEU A 133 -6.29 -21.10 4.84
CA LEU A 133 -5.93 -20.60 3.50
C LEU A 133 -6.83 -21.21 2.42
N GLU A 134 -7.17 -22.49 2.53
CA GLU A 134 -8.12 -23.12 1.61
C GLU A 134 -9.50 -22.46 1.71
N THR A 135 -9.94 -22.15 2.92
CA THR A 135 -11.21 -21.42 3.16
C THR A 135 -11.20 -20.06 2.47
N ILE A 136 -10.11 -19.29 2.63
CA ILE A 136 -9.95 -18.00 1.97
C ILE A 136 -10.00 -18.15 0.45
N GLU A 137 -9.27 -19.11 -0.11
CA GLU A 137 -9.26 -19.34 -1.56
C GLU A 137 -10.64 -19.77 -2.10
N GLN A 138 -11.43 -20.50 -1.34
CA GLN A 138 -12.81 -20.82 -1.71
C GLN A 138 -13.70 -19.56 -1.71
N LEU A 139 -13.54 -18.69 -0.71
CA LEU A 139 -14.28 -17.43 -0.64
C LEU A 139 -13.93 -16.50 -1.80
N LYS A 140 -12.67 -16.40 -2.20
CA LYS A 140 -12.22 -15.61 -3.37
C LYS A 140 -12.87 -16.05 -4.68
N LYS A 141 -13.19 -17.34 -4.83
CA LYS A 141 -13.87 -17.84 -6.04
C LYS A 141 -15.27 -17.23 -6.27
N THR A 142 -15.85 -16.57 -5.26
CA THR A 142 -17.12 -15.85 -5.41
C THR A 142 -16.99 -14.58 -6.26
N GLY A 143 -15.76 -14.10 -6.48
CA GLY A 143 -15.48 -12.84 -7.19
C GLY A 143 -15.76 -11.57 -6.39
N ASN A 144 -16.10 -11.69 -5.10
CA ASN A 144 -16.23 -10.53 -4.20
C ASN A 144 -14.97 -10.41 -3.31
N PRO A 145 -14.62 -9.21 -2.84
CA PRO A 145 -13.57 -9.02 -1.85
C PRO A 145 -13.84 -9.85 -0.60
N VAL A 146 -12.80 -10.41 -0.02
CA VAL A 146 -12.88 -11.18 1.23
C VAL A 146 -12.58 -10.25 2.40
N ALA A 147 -13.51 -10.15 3.35
CA ALA A 147 -13.28 -9.41 4.59
C ALA A 147 -12.85 -10.35 5.72
N TYR A 148 -11.79 -10.01 6.43
CA TYR A 148 -11.45 -10.64 7.71
C TYR A 148 -12.42 -10.16 8.79
N VAL A 149 -13.10 -11.07 9.47
CA VAL A 149 -14.06 -10.73 10.54
C VAL A 149 -13.71 -11.52 11.80
N GLY A 150 -13.36 -10.82 12.88
CA GLY A 150 -12.98 -11.45 14.16
C GLY A 150 -13.74 -10.87 15.35
N ASP A 151 -13.76 -11.56 16.48
CA ASP A 151 -14.34 -11.03 17.71
C ASP A 151 -13.37 -10.08 18.41
N VAL A 152 -12.12 -10.50 18.62
CA VAL A 152 -11.03 -9.66 19.14
C VAL A 152 -9.82 -9.86 18.22
N VAL A 153 -9.34 -8.80 17.58
CA VAL A 153 -8.34 -8.91 16.51
C VAL A 153 -7.06 -8.14 16.84
N GLY A 154 -5.90 -8.79 16.62
CA GLY A 154 -4.60 -8.15 16.60
C GLY A 154 -4.01 -7.84 17.97
N THR A 155 -4.38 -8.58 19.00
CA THR A 155 -3.78 -8.49 20.34
C THR A 155 -2.31 -8.97 20.33
N GLY A 156 -1.60 -8.73 21.41
CA GLY A 156 -0.20 -9.12 21.56
C GLY A 156 0.79 -8.07 21.10
N SER A 157 1.95 -8.50 20.59
CA SER A 157 3.01 -7.55 20.23
C SER A 157 2.76 -6.86 18.90
N SER A 158 3.28 -5.63 18.77
CA SER A 158 3.21 -4.88 17.50
C SER A 158 4.02 -5.57 16.41
N ARG A 159 3.34 -6.13 15.41
CA ARG A 159 3.97 -6.82 14.27
C ARG A 159 3.36 -6.35 12.95
N LYS A 160 4.14 -5.60 12.18
CA LYS A 160 3.76 -5.24 10.80
C LYS A 160 3.57 -6.46 9.92
N SER A 161 4.29 -7.56 10.18
CA SER A 161 4.12 -8.81 9.45
C SER A 161 2.72 -9.41 9.63
N ALA A 162 2.06 -9.21 10.77
CA ALA A 162 0.69 -9.67 10.99
C ALA A 162 -0.30 -8.93 10.06
N THR A 163 -0.17 -7.60 9.95
CA THR A 163 -0.99 -6.82 9.01
C THR A 163 -0.71 -7.19 7.57
N ASN A 164 0.56 -7.35 7.22
CA ASN A 164 0.94 -7.78 5.87
C ASN A 164 0.41 -9.17 5.51
N SER A 165 0.37 -10.12 6.47
CA SER A 165 -0.22 -11.44 6.23
C SER A 165 -1.72 -11.35 5.97
N VAL A 166 -2.45 -10.54 6.73
CA VAL A 166 -3.89 -10.32 6.49
C VAL A 166 -4.10 -9.67 5.12
N LEU A 167 -3.38 -8.59 4.81
CA LEU A 167 -3.50 -7.91 3.52
C LEU A 167 -3.09 -8.77 2.34
N TRP A 168 -2.10 -9.66 2.50
CA TRP A 168 -1.72 -10.59 1.45
C TRP A 168 -2.89 -11.48 1.02
N HIS A 169 -3.74 -11.86 1.97
CA HIS A 169 -4.89 -12.70 1.69
C HIS A 169 -6.18 -11.94 1.37
N MET A 170 -6.37 -10.74 1.93
CA MET A 170 -7.62 -9.98 1.85
C MET A 170 -7.55 -8.76 0.93
N GLY A 171 -6.35 -8.27 0.63
CA GLY A 171 -6.12 -7.07 -0.17
C GLY A 171 -5.94 -7.33 -1.65
N ASP A 172 -5.78 -6.24 -2.39
CA ASP A 172 -5.58 -6.18 -3.83
C ASP A 172 -4.10 -5.99 -4.19
N ASP A 173 -3.74 -6.37 -5.40
CA ASP A 173 -2.38 -6.19 -5.91
C ASP A 173 -2.07 -4.70 -6.12
N ILE A 174 -0.94 -4.25 -5.60
CA ILE A 174 -0.42 -2.90 -5.85
C ILE A 174 0.32 -2.92 -7.20
N PRO A 175 -0.03 -2.03 -8.15
CA PRO A 175 0.63 -2.00 -9.45
C PRO A 175 2.16 -1.90 -9.34
N ASN A 176 2.87 -2.80 -10.01
CA ASN A 176 4.33 -2.93 -10.03
C ASN A 176 5.01 -3.31 -8.70
N ILE A 177 4.24 -3.74 -7.70
CA ILE A 177 4.76 -4.22 -6.40
C ILE A 177 4.28 -5.66 -6.16
N PRO A 178 5.05 -6.68 -6.56
CA PRO A 178 4.56 -8.06 -6.62
C PRO A 178 4.49 -8.77 -5.26
N ASN A 179 5.07 -8.20 -4.21
CA ASN A 179 5.23 -8.86 -2.92
C ASN A 179 4.49 -8.15 -1.76
N LYS A 180 3.59 -7.21 -2.08
CA LYS A 180 2.76 -6.50 -1.10
C LYS A 180 1.37 -6.26 -1.69
N ARG A 181 0.36 -6.21 -0.82
CA ARG A 181 -1.02 -5.86 -1.15
C ARG A 181 -1.55 -4.79 -0.20
N ASP A 182 -2.58 -4.09 -0.60
CA ASP A 182 -3.33 -3.12 0.20
C ASP A 182 -4.85 -3.26 -0.03
N GLY A 183 -5.67 -2.37 0.52
CA GLY A 183 -7.12 -2.35 0.26
C GLY A 183 -7.94 -3.45 0.97
N GLY A 184 -7.40 -4.12 1.96
CA GLY A 184 -8.10 -5.17 2.70
C GLY A 184 -9.19 -4.62 3.62
N VAL A 185 -10.26 -5.40 3.82
CA VAL A 185 -11.35 -5.08 4.77
C VAL A 185 -11.21 -5.93 6.03
N VAL A 186 -11.08 -5.29 7.19
CA VAL A 186 -11.00 -5.94 8.49
C VAL A 186 -12.10 -5.39 9.40
N LEU A 187 -12.92 -6.29 9.93
CA LEU A 187 -13.98 -5.98 10.88
C LEU A 187 -13.73 -6.75 12.19
N GLY A 188 -13.79 -6.05 13.31
CA GLY A 188 -13.60 -6.66 14.63
C GLY A 188 -14.65 -6.19 15.61
N GLY A 189 -15.14 -7.08 16.48
CA GLY A 189 -15.88 -6.68 17.68
C GLY A 189 -15.02 -5.77 18.56
N LYS A 190 -13.72 -6.08 18.64
CA LYS A 190 -12.65 -5.22 19.13
C LYS A 190 -11.42 -5.39 18.26
N ILE A 191 -10.74 -4.31 17.93
CA ILE A 191 -9.44 -4.33 17.25
C ILE A 191 -8.42 -3.67 18.18
N ALA A 192 -7.30 -4.37 18.42
CA ALA A 192 -6.24 -3.81 19.27
C ALA A 192 -5.71 -2.50 18.65
N PRO A 193 -5.54 -1.40 19.44
CA PRO A 193 -5.24 -0.09 18.88
C PRO A 193 -3.98 -0.04 18.01
N ILE A 194 -2.90 -0.74 18.42
CA ILE A 194 -1.66 -0.78 17.65
C ILE A 194 -1.86 -1.54 16.32
N PHE A 195 -2.64 -2.62 16.35
CA PHE A 195 -2.95 -3.38 15.14
C PHE A 195 -3.82 -2.55 14.20
N PHE A 196 -4.83 -1.83 14.72
CA PHE A 196 -5.67 -0.92 13.95
C PHE A 196 -4.84 0.12 13.20
N ASN A 197 -4.00 0.89 13.92
CA ASN A 197 -3.15 1.90 13.32
C ASN A 197 -2.19 1.29 12.27
N THR A 198 -1.64 0.10 12.55
CA THR A 198 -0.74 -0.57 11.61
C THR A 198 -1.46 -1.05 10.35
N MET A 199 -2.75 -1.44 10.46
CA MET A 199 -3.57 -1.80 9.31
C MET A 199 -3.86 -0.59 8.43
N GLU A 200 -4.24 0.56 9.03
CA GLU A 200 -4.40 1.84 8.29
C GLU A 200 -3.11 2.24 7.57
N ASP A 201 -1.96 2.22 8.27
CA ASP A 201 -0.64 2.53 7.69
C ASP A 201 -0.26 1.57 6.54
N ALA A 202 -0.76 0.35 6.58
CA ALA A 202 -0.51 -0.67 5.55
C ALA A 202 -1.49 -0.61 4.37
N GLY A 203 -2.54 0.21 4.45
CA GLY A 203 -3.50 0.47 3.38
C GLY A 203 -4.79 -0.34 3.46
N ALA A 204 -5.22 -0.76 4.68
CA ALA A 204 -6.51 -1.42 4.89
C ALA A 204 -7.65 -0.42 4.99
#